data_ca3461383c68592b10b609aa51f3560d
#
_entry.id   ca3461383c68592b10b609aa51f3560d
#
_cell.length_a   1.000
_cell.length_b   1.000
_cell.length_c   1.000
_cell.angle_alpha   90.00
_cell.angle_beta   90.00
_cell.angle_gamma   90.00
#
_symmetry.space_group_name_H-M   'P 1'
#
loop_
_entity.id
_entity.type
_entity.pdbx_description
1 polymer ?
#
loop_
_entity_poly.entity_id
_entity_poly.type
_entity_poly.pdbx_seq_one_letter_code
_entity_poly.pdbx_strand_id
1 'polypeptide(L)'
;MSNLDDFLLNSNWCALPFCHMNIETNGDLKPCCRANPILDNDGTPLNIRNYSIDELWNHPKRLEFLEKFKRNEKPKECYQCFEREPIVKNQHRVKFSKNRRAIDYTKEYLKGNTDPRLHWIEIRPGNTCN
;
A
#
# COMPACT_ATOMS: atom_id res chain seq x y z
N MET A 1 -21.23 6.82 5.67
CA MET A 1 -21.02 6.42 7.05
C MET A 1 -19.84 7.14 7.66
N SER A 2 -20.09 7.84 8.70
CA SER A 2 -19.09 8.62 9.41
C SER A 2 -17.94 7.78 9.95
N ASN A 3 -18.21 6.51 10.31
CA ASN A 3 -17.19 5.65 10.95
C ASN A 3 -15.99 5.39 10.06
N LEU A 4 -16.19 5.14 8.78
CA LEU A 4 -15.08 4.90 7.86
C LEU A 4 -14.26 6.18 7.65
N ASP A 5 -14.94 7.30 7.41
CA ASP A 5 -14.26 8.58 7.21
C ASP A 5 -13.46 8.97 8.46
N ASP A 6 -14.09 8.83 9.63
CA ASP A 6 -13.41 9.12 10.89
C ASP A 6 -12.17 8.26 11.07
N PHE A 7 -12.29 6.96 10.78
CA PHE A 7 -11.17 6.05 10.87
C PHE A 7 -10.02 6.45 9.94
N LEU A 8 -10.34 6.76 8.68
CA LEU A 8 -9.32 7.15 7.71
C LEU A 8 -8.61 8.45 8.09
N LEU A 9 -9.37 9.41 8.66
CA LEU A 9 -8.81 10.70 9.04
C LEU A 9 -8.02 10.65 10.34
N ASN A 10 -8.36 9.73 11.24
CA ASN A 10 -7.77 9.66 12.58
C ASN A 10 -6.80 8.50 12.77
N SER A 11 -6.47 7.77 11.70
CA SER A 11 -5.48 6.70 11.75
C SER A 11 -4.49 6.86 10.61
N ASN A 12 -3.43 6.05 10.64
CA ASN A 12 -2.44 6.02 9.55
C ASN A 12 -2.77 4.96 8.51
N TRP A 13 -3.95 4.38 8.59
CA TRP A 13 -4.38 3.28 7.72
C TRP A 13 -4.39 3.67 6.25
N CYS A 14 -3.92 2.76 5.42
CA CYS A 14 -4.07 2.83 3.97
C CYS A 14 -4.43 1.43 3.48
N ALA A 15 -5.60 1.28 2.91
CA ALA A 15 -6.06 -0.04 2.46
C ALA A 15 -5.40 -0.49 1.15
N LEU A 16 -4.86 0.45 0.39
CA LEU A 16 -4.34 0.16 -0.95
C LEU A 16 -3.28 -0.97 -0.96
N PRO A 17 -2.25 -0.94 -0.09
CA PRO A 17 -1.23 -1.99 -0.13
C PRO A 17 -1.76 -3.38 0.19
N PHE A 18 -2.91 -3.47 0.85
CA PHE A 18 -3.49 -4.76 1.23
C PHE A 18 -4.16 -5.47 0.07
N CYS A 19 -4.54 -4.75 -0.96
CA CYS A 19 -5.27 -5.34 -2.09
C CYS A 19 -4.66 -4.98 -3.44
N HIS A 20 -3.51 -4.30 -3.46
CA HIS A 20 -2.89 -3.78 -4.67
C HIS A 20 -1.37 -3.93 -4.61
N MET A 21 -0.76 -4.07 -5.77
CA MET A 21 0.68 -4.16 -5.92
C MET A 21 1.09 -3.32 -7.11
N ASN A 22 2.17 -2.54 -6.98
CA ASN A 22 2.69 -1.71 -8.06
C ASN A 22 4.07 -2.22 -8.47
N ILE A 23 4.25 -2.52 -9.76
CA ILE A 23 5.52 -2.93 -10.32
C ILE A 23 6.03 -1.82 -11.22
N GLU A 24 7.18 -1.25 -10.86
CA GLU A 24 7.78 -0.14 -11.60
C GLU A 24 8.45 -0.62 -12.88
N THR A 25 8.86 0.34 -13.71
CA THR A 25 9.50 0.07 -15.00
C THR A 25 10.72 -0.85 -14.86
N ASN A 26 11.50 -0.68 -13.79
CA ASN A 26 12.69 -1.52 -13.55
C ASN A 26 12.35 -2.83 -12.84
N GLY A 27 11.08 -3.08 -12.55
CA GLY A 27 10.64 -4.30 -11.89
C GLY A 27 10.53 -4.22 -10.38
N ASP A 28 10.84 -3.09 -9.77
CA ASP A 28 10.78 -2.94 -8.32
C ASP A 28 9.34 -2.98 -7.82
N LEU A 29 9.15 -3.65 -6.68
CA LEU A 29 7.86 -3.70 -6.00
C LEU A 29 7.68 -2.50 -5.10
N LYS A 30 6.58 -1.77 -5.31
CA LYS A 30 6.18 -0.66 -4.45
C LYS A 30 4.77 -0.92 -3.92
N PRO A 31 4.45 -0.45 -2.71
CA PRO A 31 3.09 -0.59 -2.19
C PRO A 31 2.06 0.17 -3.03
N CYS A 32 2.46 1.31 -3.57
CA CYS A 32 1.65 2.09 -4.51
C CYS A 32 2.59 2.98 -5.32
N CYS A 33 2.04 3.68 -6.32
CA CYS A 33 2.86 4.48 -7.24
C CYS A 33 3.61 5.64 -6.57
N ARG A 34 3.15 6.09 -5.39
CA ARG A 34 3.79 7.19 -4.67
C ARG A 34 4.74 6.76 -3.57
N ALA A 35 4.80 5.46 -3.28
CA ALA A 35 5.64 4.95 -2.22
C ALA A 35 7.05 4.66 -2.73
N ASN A 36 7.97 4.43 -1.80
CA ASN A 36 9.29 3.92 -2.12
C ASN A 36 9.24 2.40 -2.21
N PRO A 37 10.21 1.77 -2.90
CA PRO A 37 10.23 0.31 -3.01
C PRO A 37 10.37 -0.36 -1.64
N ILE A 38 9.80 -1.55 -1.53
CA ILE A 38 10.00 -2.40 -0.36
C ILE A 38 11.35 -3.10 -0.51
N LEU A 39 12.19 -3.00 0.51
CA LEU A 39 13.55 -3.51 0.47
C LEU A 39 13.66 -4.87 1.17
N ASP A 40 14.58 -5.71 0.69
CA ASP A 40 14.92 -6.95 1.37
C ASP A 40 15.90 -6.67 2.52
N ASN A 41 16.45 -7.74 3.13
CA ASN A 41 17.37 -7.60 4.25
C ASN A 41 18.70 -6.94 3.88
N ASP A 42 19.06 -6.97 2.61
CA ASP A 42 20.31 -6.38 2.11
C ASP A 42 20.11 -4.92 1.67
N GLY A 43 18.91 -4.40 1.79
CA GLY A 43 18.61 -3.03 1.33
C GLY A 43 18.36 -2.94 -0.17
N THR A 44 18.15 -4.09 -0.83
CA THR A 44 17.87 -4.14 -2.26
C THR A 44 16.36 -4.20 -2.48
N PRO A 45 15.80 -3.41 -3.41
CA PRO A 45 14.36 -3.49 -3.66
C PRO A 45 13.93 -4.87 -4.13
N LEU A 46 12.78 -5.32 -3.63
CA LEU A 46 12.15 -6.54 -4.12
C LEU A 46 11.77 -6.33 -5.59
N ASN A 47 12.08 -7.32 -6.44
CA ASN A 47 12.01 -7.12 -7.88
C ASN A 47 11.47 -8.38 -8.57
N ILE A 48 10.67 -8.19 -9.62
CA ILE A 48 10.05 -9.30 -10.36
C ILE A 48 11.09 -10.17 -11.07
N ARG A 49 12.32 -9.72 -11.23
CA ARG A 49 13.38 -10.55 -11.81
C ARG A 49 13.79 -11.68 -10.87
N ASN A 50 13.60 -11.49 -9.57
CA ASN A 50 14.07 -12.43 -8.55
C ASN A 50 12.93 -13.21 -7.90
N TYR A 51 11.69 -12.77 -8.07
CA TYR A 51 10.54 -13.36 -7.41
C TYR A 51 9.35 -13.38 -8.36
N SER A 52 8.53 -14.43 -8.26
CA SER A 52 7.25 -14.46 -8.97
C SER A 52 6.27 -13.47 -8.32
N ILE A 53 5.15 -13.22 -8.98
CA ILE A 53 4.08 -12.36 -8.43
C ILE A 53 3.59 -12.91 -7.10
N ASP A 54 3.37 -14.23 -7.01
CA ASP A 54 2.93 -14.85 -5.76
C ASP A 54 3.98 -14.72 -4.67
N GLU A 55 5.25 -14.89 -5.01
CA GLU A 55 6.34 -14.75 -4.05
C GLU A 55 6.45 -13.31 -3.55
N LEU A 56 6.27 -12.34 -4.42
CA LEU A 56 6.28 -10.92 -4.02
C LEU A 56 5.09 -10.61 -3.11
N TRP A 57 3.91 -11.09 -3.49
CA TRP A 57 2.70 -10.85 -2.72
C TRP A 57 2.81 -11.41 -1.30
N ASN A 58 3.42 -12.57 -1.14
CA ASN A 58 3.56 -13.23 0.14
C ASN A 58 4.94 -13.04 0.77
N HIS A 59 5.77 -12.15 0.24
CA HIS A 59 7.13 -11.96 0.73
C HIS A 59 7.11 -11.46 2.18
N PRO A 60 7.95 -12.01 3.06
CA PRO A 60 7.98 -11.60 4.47
C PRO A 60 8.16 -10.09 4.67
N LYS A 61 8.97 -9.44 3.84
CA LYS A 61 9.18 -7.99 3.95
C LYS A 61 7.93 -7.21 3.59
N ARG A 62 7.15 -7.68 2.62
CA ARG A 62 5.88 -7.05 2.30
C ARG A 62 4.88 -7.24 3.44
N LEU A 63 4.82 -8.44 4.00
CA LEU A 63 3.92 -8.71 5.13
C LEU A 63 4.30 -7.88 6.35
N GLU A 64 5.59 -7.71 6.61
CA GLU A 64 6.09 -6.85 7.67
C GLU A 64 5.66 -5.40 7.46
N PHE A 65 5.74 -4.92 6.21
CA PHE A 65 5.27 -3.59 5.84
C PHE A 65 3.78 -3.43 6.15
N LEU A 66 2.96 -4.41 5.80
CA LEU A 66 1.51 -4.37 6.08
C LEU A 66 1.22 -4.33 7.58
N GLU A 67 2.02 -5.05 8.37
CA GLU A 67 1.83 -5.07 9.82
C GLU A 67 2.01 -3.70 10.46
N LYS A 68 2.84 -2.85 9.86
CA LYS A 68 3.01 -1.49 10.36
C LYS A 68 1.70 -0.71 10.32
N PHE A 69 0.92 -0.86 9.24
CA PHE A 69 -0.39 -0.22 9.16
C PHE A 69 -1.35 -0.78 10.21
N LYS A 70 -1.31 -2.09 10.45
CA LYS A 70 -2.18 -2.71 11.46
C LYS A 70 -1.86 -2.20 12.86
N ARG A 71 -0.61 -1.82 13.13
CA ARG A 71 -0.19 -1.24 14.40
C ARG A 71 -0.33 0.28 14.42
N ASN A 72 -0.96 0.86 13.40
CA ASN A 72 -1.15 2.31 13.27
C ASN A 72 0.16 3.08 13.21
N GLU A 73 1.18 2.50 12.59
CA GLU A 73 2.47 3.15 12.37
C GLU A 73 2.49 3.83 11.01
N LYS A 74 3.46 4.71 10.80
CA LYS A 74 3.69 5.36 9.51
C LYS A 74 4.88 4.69 8.83
N PRO A 75 4.65 3.76 7.88
CA PRO A 75 5.78 3.13 7.20
C PRO A 75 6.63 4.16 6.48
N LYS A 76 7.94 4.00 6.58
CA LYS A 76 8.88 4.93 5.93
C LYS A 76 8.74 4.95 4.40
N GLU A 77 8.30 3.84 3.83
CA GLU A 77 8.07 3.74 2.39
C GLU A 77 6.99 4.70 1.91
N CYS A 78 6.12 5.11 2.80
CA CYS A 78 4.97 5.98 2.49
C CYS A 78 5.18 7.41 2.97
N TYR A 79 6.42 7.84 3.21
CA TYR A 79 6.68 9.14 3.81
C TYR A 79 6.08 10.30 3.02
N GLN A 80 6.03 10.20 1.70
CA GLN A 80 5.50 11.28 0.87
C GLN A 80 4.03 11.58 1.19
N CYS A 81 3.23 10.53 1.40
CA CYS A 81 1.84 10.73 1.78
C CYS A 81 1.71 11.43 3.12
N PHE A 82 2.47 10.94 4.11
CA PHE A 82 2.34 11.46 5.47
C PHE A 82 2.90 12.88 5.61
N GLU A 83 3.91 13.23 4.83
CA GLU A 83 4.43 14.60 4.85
C GLU A 83 3.46 15.59 4.23
N ARG A 84 2.66 15.17 3.26
CA ARG A 84 1.73 16.04 2.57
C ARG A 84 0.38 16.18 3.27
N GLU A 85 0.00 15.23 4.10
CA GLU A 85 -1.31 15.24 4.76
C GLU A 85 -1.61 16.50 5.57
N PRO A 86 -0.64 17.09 6.29
CA PRO A 86 -0.91 18.34 7.00
C PRO A 86 -1.18 19.53 6.10
N ILE A 87 -0.72 19.47 4.84
CA ILE A 87 -0.81 20.58 3.90
C ILE A 87 -2.00 20.42 2.96
N VAL A 88 -2.24 19.21 2.48
CA VAL A 88 -3.25 18.93 1.46
C VAL A 88 -4.33 18.02 2.05
N LYS A 89 -5.56 18.53 2.12
CA LYS A 89 -6.69 17.72 2.53
C LYS A 89 -7.00 16.69 1.44
N ASN A 90 -7.61 15.57 1.82
CA ASN A 90 -7.93 14.46 0.90
C ASN A 90 -6.69 13.93 0.21
N GLN A 91 -5.66 13.73 1.00
CA GLN A 91 -4.39 13.22 0.57
C GLN A 91 -4.54 11.86 -0.12
N HIS A 92 -3.53 11.52 -0.90
CA HIS A 92 -3.46 10.28 -1.70
C HIS A 92 -3.89 9.03 -0.92
N ARG A 93 -3.39 8.87 0.30
CA ARG A 93 -3.72 7.73 1.17
C ARG A 93 -5.23 7.62 1.41
N VAL A 94 -5.84 8.73 1.81
CA VAL A 94 -7.27 8.75 2.11
C VAL A 94 -8.07 8.55 0.82
N LYS A 95 -7.67 9.22 -0.26
CA LYS A 95 -8.33 9.12 -1.56
C LYS A 95 -8.37 7.68 -2.06
N PHE A 96 -7.22 6.99 -2.05
CA PHE A 96 -7.17 5.61 -2.54
C PHE A 96 -7.84 4.62 -1.60
N SER A 97 -7.88 4.92 -0.30
CA SER A 97 -8.61 4.08 0.65
C SER A 97 -10.13 4.20 0.48
N LYS A 98 -10.59 5.17 -0.31
CA LYS A 98 -12.01 5.30 -0.67
C LYS A 98 -12.35 4.63 -1.99
N ASN A 99 -11.41 3.98 -2.64
CA ASN A 99 -11.69 3.11 -3.77
C ASN A 99 -12.61 1.98 -3.31
N ARG A 100 -13.51 1.53 -4.19
CA ARG A 100 -14.55 0.55 -3.82
C ARG A 100 -13.97 -0.69 -3.14
N ARG A 101 -12.94 -1.28 -3.73
CA ARG A 101 -12.32 -2.48 -3.16
C ARG A 101 -11.59 -2.18 -1.86
N ALA A 102 -10.96 -1.02 -1.79
CA ALA A 102 -10.29 -0.59 -0.58
C ALA A 102 -11.28 -0.33 0.55
N ILE A 103 -12.43 0.26 0.23
CA ILE A 103 -13.51 0.45 1.20
C ILE A 103 -13.98 -0.89 1.75
N ASP A 104 -14.23 -1.84 0.86
CA ASP A 104 -14.69 -3.17 1.27
C ASP A 104 -13.64 -3.84 2.18
N TYR A 105 -12.38 -3.77 1.80
CA TYR A 105 -11.32 -4.34 2.63
C TYR A 105 -11.26 -3.66 3.99
N THR A 106 -11.32 -2.32 4.00
CA THR A 106 -11.23 -1.57 5.27
C THR A 106 -12.40 -1.94 6.19
N LYS A 107 -13.60 -2.08 5.63
CA LYS A 107 -14.76 -2.49 6.43
C LYS A 107 -14.56 -3.88 7.03
N GLU A 108 -14.01 -4.81 6.26
CA GLU A 108 -13.73 -6.15 6.78
C GLU A 108 -12.65 -6.11 7.84
N TYR A 109 -11.63 -5.30 7.65
CA TYR A 109 -10.60 -5.11 8.66
C TYR A 109 -11.19 -4.60 9.98
N LEU A 110 -12.09 -3.63 9.91
CA LEU A 110 -12.73 -3.07 11.11
C LEU A 110 -13.61 -4.08 11.82
N LYS A 111 -14.07 -5.12 11.13
CA LYS A 111 -14.81 -6.23 11.72
C LYS A 111 -13.91 -7.32 12.28
N GLY A 112 -12.59 -7.17 12.14
CA GLY A 112 -11.62 -8.17 12.59
C GLY A 112 -11.18 -9.17 11.54
N ASN A 113 -11.63 -9.02 10.29
CA ASN A 113 -11.22 -9.89 9.17
C ASN A 113 -10.07 -9.21 8.45
N THR A 114 -8.89 -9.83 8.45
CA THR A 114 -7.67 -9.19 7.95
C THR A 114 -6.93 -10.05 6.92
N ASP A 115 -7.67 -10.67 6.01
CA ASP A 115 -7.08 -11.51 4.98
C ASP A 115 -6.80 -10.69 3.72
N PRO A 116 -5.55 -10.25 3.48
CA PRO A 116 -5.25 -9.43 2.30
C PRO A 116 -5.31 -10.27 1.02
N ARG A 117 -5.98 -9.72 0.02
CA ARG A 117 -6.11 -10.38 -1.27
C ARG A 117 -5.68 -9.43 -2.38
N LEU A 118 -4.97 -9.96 -3.35
CA LEU A 118 -4.63 -9.17 -4.53
C LEU A 118 -5.87 -8.95 -5.38
N HIS A 119 -6.34 -7.71 -5.45
CA HIS A 119 -7.49 -7.34 -6.26
C HIS A 119 -7.08 -6.78 -7.62
N TRP A 120 -5.97 -6.04 -7.66
CA TRP A 120 -5.43 -5.57 -8.93
C TRP A 120 -3.93 -5.29 -8.80
N ILE A 121 -3.27 -5.28 -9.95
CA ILE A 121 -1.85 -4.99 -10.01
C ILE A 121 -1.63 -3.88 -11.04
N GLU A 122 -0.74 -2.97 -10.73
CA GLU A 122 -0.35 -1.90 -11.62
C GLU A 122 1.06 -2.19 -12.12
N ILE A 123 1.24 -2.25 -13.43
CA ILE A 123 2.54 -2.51 -14.05
C ILE A 123 2.88 -1.33 -14.94
N ARG A 124 4.09 -0.81 -14.78
CA ARG A 124 4.57 0.31 -15.59
C ARG A 124 5.61 -0.20 -16.59
N PRO A 125 5.22 -0.43 -17.84
CA PRO A 125 6.14 -1.01 -18.82
C PRO A 125 7.13 -0.02 -19.41
N GLY A 126 6.93 1.29 -19.21
CA GLY A 126 7.80 2.33 -19.75
C GLY A 126 8.05 3.46 -18.75
N ASN A 127 8.92 4.40 -19.14
CA ASN A 127 9.29 5.52 -18.27
C ASN A 127 8.26 6.63 -18.23
N THR A 128 7.30 6.63 -19.13
CA THR A 128 6.25 7.64 -19.16
C THR A 128 5.06 7.18 -18.36
N CYS A 129 4.52 8.11 -17.58
CA CYS A 129 3.34 7.87 -16.77
C CYS A 129 2.14 8.45 -17.51
N ASN A 130 1.36 7.60 -18.12
CA ASN A 130 0.16 8.02 -18.86
C ASN A 130 -1.10 7.69 -18.08
#